data_6159195c80a13757324891eb8b9a7cfb
#
_entry.id   6159195c80a13757324891eb8b9a7cfb
#
_cell.length_a   1.000
_cell.length_b   1.000
_cell.length_c   1.000
_cell.angle_alpha   90.00
_cell.angle_beta   90.00
_cell.angle_gamma   90.00
#
_symmetry.space_group_name_H-M   'P 1'
#
loop_
_entity.id
_entity.type
_entity.pdbx_description
1 polymer ?
#
loop_
_entity_poly.entity_id
_entity_poly.type
_entity_poly.pdbx_seq_one_letter_code
_entity_poly.pdbx_strand_id
1 'polypeptide(L)'
;MKRLKIKTNIQRSDSFMAMSNIRSYSRTQLLIEMILRLHRVLSDEDKAKFKELISPYTKQSSGQYIYNLDRGSIPHEQEKLADLYHTLYQALKDSYKDVEVFGIFERVYKEHFTVVDEKITVTPGKELDGGTLQSPDDIDATYRKKRSEHYKGQSVNVTDTANPDNELNLITDVAVCSNNTDDSEILNDRLETIVEKTPDLEELHTDGAYGSENNDKKMEELEVTHVQTAVRGRKAEVAMEIEEASDGDYTVKCPRQTVNSQKTRTRHKACFDAGICEQCSLSGVCPAQQQSDKRTYYFDRSDYLLGRRNRNIKSLPPDRRKLRPNVEATVKEFTKPFNHKGKLRIRGLFKTMMFAHATAISINFGRVWRHAGENPDFFALRKLLYGILCCLFDRIAGNRRSELWKSNIRDKIRRWPKSRWQLPHAA
;
A
#
# COMPACT_ATOMS: atom_id res chain seq x y z
N MET A 1 -24.50 -1.35 8.59
CA MET A 1 -24.80 -0.36 7.55
C MET A 1 -26.31 -0.23 7.32
N LYS A 2 -27.10 -1.30 7.07
CA LYS A 2 -28.55 -1.22 6.83
C LYS A 2 -29.33 -0.40 7.86
N ARG A 3 -29.11 -0.58 9.18
CA ARG A 3 -29.79 0.18 10.26
C ARG A 3 -29.46 1.68 10.25
N LEU A 4 -28.31 2.08 9.74
CA LEU A 4 -27.88 3.47 9.64
C LEU A 4 -28.16 4.07 8.25
N LYS A 5 -28.84 3.31 7.39
CA LYS A 5 -29.15 3.69 5.99
C LYS A 5 -27.92 4.15 5.19
N ILE A 6 -26.74 3.59 5.51
CA ILE A 6 -25.50 3.90 4.82
C ILE A 6 -25.50 3.23 3.45
N LYS A 7 -25.40 4.03 2.40
CA LYS A 7 -25.22 3.58 1.02
C LYS A 7 -23.78 3.17 0.81
N THR A 8 -23.53 2.01 0.20
CA THR A 8 -22.22 1.43 -0.04
C THR A 8 -21.86 1.37 -1.53
N ASN A 9 -22.73 1.86 -2.39
CA ASN A 9 -22.56 1.83 -3.84
C ASN A 9 -21.45 2.76 -4.36
N ILE A 10 -21.03 3.76 -3.58
CA ILE A 10 -19.88 4.61 -3.90
C ILE A 10 -18.89 4.53 -2.76
N GLN A 11 -17.66 4.11 -3.09
CA GLN A 11 -16.58 3.99 -2.12
C GLN A 11 -15.30 4.63 -2.64
N ARG A 12 -14.34 4.82 -1.77
CA ARG A 12 -13.02 5.33 -2.10
C ARG A 12 -11.96 4.56 -1.35
N SER A 13 -10.80 4.41 -1.99
CA SER A 13 -9.67 3.66 -1.43
C SER A 13 -8.38 4.48 -1.51
N ASP A 14 -7.56 4.37 -0.48
CA ASP A 14 -6.22 4.96 -0.44
C ASP A 14 -5.28 4.12 0.44
N SER A 15 -3.98 4.25 0.19
CA SER A 15 -2.94 3.57 0.95
C SER A 15 -2.04 4.56 1.68
N PHE A 16 -1.52 4.13 2.82
CA PHE A 16 -0.52 4.87 3.56
C PHE A 16 0.55 3.95 4.14
N MET A 17 1.75 4.52 4.39
CA MET A 17 2.88 3.78 4.93
C MET A 17 2.78 3.69 6.46
N ALA A 18 2.79 2.47 6.99
CA ALA A 18 2.85 2.17 8.41
C ALA A 18 4.28 1.75 8.76
N MET A 19 5.06 2.69 9.31
CA MET A 19 6.46 2.42 9.66
C MET A 19 6.55 1.51 10.87
N SER A 20 7.32 0.43 10.75
CA SER A 20 7.58 -0.50 11.84
C SER A 20 8.43 0.13 12.95
N ASN A 21 8.25 -0.37 14.18
CA ASN A 21 9.03 0.05 15.35
C ASN A 21 10.42 -0.60 15.39
N ILE A 22 11.16 -0.44 14.32
CA ILE A 22 12.51 -0.96 14.16
C ILE A 22 13.57 0.13 14.26
N ARG A 23 14.80 -0.28 14.61
CA ARG A 23 15.98 0.55 14.46
C ARG A 23 16.33 0.63 12.98
N SER A 24 16.68 1.80 12.51
CA SER A 24 17.19 1.96 11.14
C SER A 24 18.68 1.61 11.15
N TYR A 25 19.03 0.55 10.46
CA TYR A 25 20.40 0.13 10.24
C TYR A 25 20.91 0.62 8.89
N SER A 26 22.19 1.00 8.79
CA SER A 26 22.90 0.96 7.52
C SER A 26 23.16 -0.49 7.12
N ARG A 27 23.48 -0.75 5.85
CA ARG A 27 23.77 -2.10 5.37
C ARG A 27 24.86 -2.77 6.20
N THR A 28 26.02 -2.15 6.32
CA THR A 28 27.17 -2.68 7.09
C THR A 28 26.80 -2.89 8.57
N GLN A 29 26.03 -1.95 9.15
CA GLN A 29 25.54 -2.11 10.52
C GLN A 29 24.61 -3.33 10.70
N LEU A 30 23.72 -3.57 9.72
CA LEU A 30 22.84 -4.74 9.73
C LEU A 30 23.64 -6.04 9.68
N LEU A 31 24.64 -6.12 8.79
CA LEU A 31 25.50 -7.27 8.68
C LEU A 31 26.21 -7.56 10.03
N ILE A 32 26.80 -6.55 10.65
CA ILE A 32 27.45 -6.72 11.95
C ILE A 32 26.45 -7.10 13.05
N GLU A 33 25.28 -6.48 13.08
CA GLU A 33 24.23 -6.84 14.05
C GLU A 33 23.81 -8.31 13.95
N MET A 34 23.75 -8.85 12.74
CA MET A 34 23.43 -10.27 12.53
C MET A 34 24.56 -11.18 13.04
N ILE A 35 25.83 -10.83 12.82
CA ILE A 35 26.97 -11.57 13.41
C ILE A 35 26.87 -11.59 14.94
N LEU A 36 26.55 -10.44 15.56
CA LEU A 36 26.37 -10.35 17.01
C LEU A 36 25.21 -11.22 17.52
N ARG A 37 24.11 -11.30 16.78
CA ARG A 37 22.98 -12.14 17.13
C ARG A 37 23.30 -13.62 16.97
N LEU A 38 23.94 -13.99 15.87
CA LEU A 38 24.38 -15.35 15.62
C LEU A 38 25.33 -15.81 16.74
N HIS A 39 26.34 -15.02 17.07
CA HIS A 39 27.31 -15.34 18.14
C HIS A 39 26.63 -15.62 19.48
N ARG A 40 25.51 -14.99 19.82
CA ARG A 40 24.82 -15.25 21.10
C ARG A 40 24.20 -16.64 21.19
N VAL A 41 23.83 -17.24 20.07
CA VAL A 41 23.15 -18.55 19.98
C VAL A 41 24.10 -19.71 19.67
N LEU A 42 25.36 -19.42 19.31
CA LEU A 42 26.37 -20.44 19.07
C LEU A 42 26.69 -21.21 20.35
N SER A 43 27.05 -22.51 20.23
CA SER A 43 27.63 -23.32 21.28
C SER A 43 28.97 -22.76 21.75
N ASP A 44 29.43 -23.15 22.94
CA ASP A 44 30.72 -22.67 23.45
C ASP A 44 31.88 -23.21 22.59
N GLU A 45 31.74 -24.41 22.01
CA GLU A 45 32.67 -24.97 21.06
C GLU A 45 32.80 -24.14 19.80
N ASP A 46 31.67 -23.78 19.18
CA ASP A 46 31.65 -22.94 17.98
C ASP A 46 32.11 -21.50 18.25
N LYS A 47 31.78 -20.96 19.44
CA LYS A 47 32.32 -19.65 19.87
C LYS A 47 33.84 -19.67 19.97
N ALA A 48 34.41 -20.77 20.51
CA ALA A 48 35.85 -20.92 20.57
C ALA A 48 36.48 -21.09 19.19
N LYS A 49 35.85 -21.90 18.32
CA LYS A 49 36.28 -22.15 16.94
C LYS A 49 36.35 -20.87 16.09
N PHE A 50 35.36 -20.04 16.20
CA PHE A 50 35.25 -18.79 15.35
C PHE A 50 35.71 -17.54 16.12
N LYS A 51 36.34 -17.66 17.30
CA LYS A 51 36.70 -16.55 18.17
C LYS A 51 37.53 -15.48 17.44
N GLU A 52 38.54 -15.86 16.69
CA GLU A 52 39.43 -14.91 16.01
C GLU A 52 38.68 -14.12 14.91
N LEU A 53 37.79 -14.79 14.17
CA LEU A 53 37.02 -14.18 13.08
C LEU A 53 35.94 -13.24 13.58
N ILE A 54 35.28 -13.58 14.71
CA ILE A 54 34.12 -12.80 15.22
C ILE A 54 34.55 -11.72 16.23
N SER A 55 35.71 -11.90 16.92
CA SER A 55 36.15 -11.01 18.00
C SER A 55 36.24 -9.53 17.62
N PRO A 56 36.58 -9.12 16.39
CA PRO A 56 36.58 -7.72 16.01
C PRO A 56 35.20 -7.06 16.17
N TYR A 57 34.12 -7.82 15.97
CA TYR A 57 32.74 -7.32 15.99
C TYR A 57 32.09 -7.41 17.38
N THR A 58 32.53 -8.33 18.24
CA THR A 58 31.87 -8.59 19.53
C THR A 58 32.31 -7.66 20.67
N LYS A 59 33.36 -6.88 20.48
CA LYS A 59 33.92 -5.95 21.52
C LYS A 59 33.00 -4.75 21.80
N GLN A 60 32.07 -4.43 20.88
CA GLN A 60 31.23 -3.26 20.98
C GLN A 60 29.90 -3.50 20.24
N SER A 61 28.93 -2.59 20.40
CA SER A 61 27.68 -2.67 19.62
C SER A 61 27.93 -2.39 18.14
N SER A 62 27.03 -2.91 17.27
CA SER A 62 27.06 -2.63 15.82
C SER A 62 27.06 -1.12 15.49
N GLY A 63 26.36 -0.33 16.29
CA GLY A 63 26.33 1.12 16.13
C GLY A 63 27.66 1.79 16.46
N GLN A 64 28.31 1.36 17.56
CA GLN A 64 29.63 1.89 17.95
C GLN A 64 30.71 1.48 16.96
N TYR A 65 30.65 0.25 16.44
CA TYR A 65 31.57 -0.21 15.41
C TYR A 65 31.51 0.69 14.17
N ILE A 66 30.31 0.97 13.65
CA ILE A 66 30.11 1.82 12.47
C ILE A 66 30.53 3.27 12.75
N TYR A 67 30.29 3.76 13.97
CA TYR A 67 30.71 5.13 14.35
C TYR A 67 32.23 5.30 14.29
N ASN A 68 32.99 4.28 14.68
CA ASN A 68 34.44 4.28 14.70
C ASN A 68 35.06 3.91 13.34
N LEU A 69 34.25 3.41 12.38
CA LEU A 69 34.74 2.99 11.08
C LEU A 69 34.88 4.20 10.14
N ASP A 70 36.04 4.33 9.51
CA ASP A 70 36.23 5.34 8.45
C ASP A 70 35.30 5.04 7.26
N ARG A 71 34.68 6.09 6.73
CA ARG A 71 33.71 5.94 5.61
C ARG A 71 34.33 5.39 4.34
N GLY A 72 35.60 5.71 4.06
CA GLY A 72 36.34 5.18 2.93
C GLY A 72 36.62 3.68 3.03
N SER A 73 36.65 3.13 4.26
CA SER A 73 36.90 1.72 4.53
C SER A 73 35.64 0.84 4.44
N ILE A 74 34.44 1.43 4.29
CA ILE A 74 33.17 0.66 4.27
C ILE A 74 33.16 -0.42 3.19
N PRO A 75 33.55 -0.20 1.92
CA PRO A 75 33.58 -1.26 0.91
C PRO A 75 34.46 -2.42 1.30
N HIS A 76 35.67 -2.16 1.78
CA HIS A 76 36.61 -3.19 2.23
C HIS A 76 36.08 -3.96 3.44
N GLU A 77 35.38 -3.27 4.36
CA GLU A 77 34.74 -3.93 5.50
C GLU A 77 33.57 -4.86 5.05
N GLN A 78 32.84 -4.48 4.01
CA GLN A 78 31.80 -5.33 3.44
C GLN A 78 32.39 -6.59 2.76
N GLU A 79 33.56 -6.50 2.14
CA GLU A 79 34.27 -7.66 1.58
C GLU A 79 34.71 -8.62 2.70
N LYS A 80 35.30 -8.11 3.79
CA LYS A 80 35.64 -8.95 4.98
C LYS A 80 34.40 -9.64 5.57
N LEU A 81 33.30 -8.90 5.66
CA LEU A 81 32.02 -9.47 6.11
C LEU A 81 31.50 -10.54 5.15
N ALA A 82 31.73 -10.41 3.83
CA ALA A 82 31.33 -11.43 2.86
C ALA A 82 32.06 -12.77 3.14
N ASP A 83 33.38 -12.72 3.29
CA ASP A 83 34.18 -13.89 3.62
C ASP A 83 33.79 -14.51 4.96
N LEU A 84 33.55 -13.68 5.98
CA LEU A 84 33.08 -14.14 7.27
C LEU A 84 31.71 -14.83 7.20
N TYR A 85 30.76 -14.23 6.50
CA TYR A 85 29.42 -14.79 6.30
C TYR A 85 29.47 -16.12 5.57
N HIS A 86 30.28 -16.21 4.52
CA HIS A 86 30.46 -17.46 3.78
C HIS A 86 31.04 -18.56 4.66
N THR A 87 32.11 -18.26 5.40
CA THR A 87 32.77 -19.22 6.32
C THR A 87 31.78 -19.70 7.36
N LEU A 88 31.07 -18.82 8.04
CA LEU A 88 30.08 -19.16 9.06
C LEU A 88 28.90 -19.95 8.45
N TYR A 89 28.39 -19.55 7.29
CA TYR A 89 27.30 -20.26 6.63
C TYR A 89 27.68 -21.71 6.31
N GLN A 90 28.84 -21.94 5.65
CA GLN A 90 29.29 -23.27 5.29
C GLN A 90 29.51 -24.18 6.52
N ALA A 91 30.01 -23.61 7.59
CA ALA A 91 30.31 -24.39 8.79
C ALA A 91 29.07 -24.68 9.65
N LEU A 92 28.05 -23.82 9.64
CA LEU A 92 26.95 -23.87 10.60
C LEU A 92 25.61 -24.31 10.00
N LYS A 93 25.45 -24.31 8.66
CA LYS A 93 24.20 -24.58 7.96
C LYS A 93 23.48 -25.86 8.37
N ASP A 94 24.23 -26.92 8.64
CA ASP A 94 23.67 -28.23 8.99
C ASP A 94 23.32 -28.33 10.50
N SER A 95 24.13 -27.72 11.34
CA SER A 95 23.97 -27.79 12.80
C SER A 95 22.94 -26.80 13.35
N TYR A 96 22.74 -25.68 12.69
CA TYR A 96 21.86 -24.57 13.15
C TYR A 96 20.63 -24.31 12.27
N LYS A 97 20.30 -25.21 11.33
CA LYS A 97 19.19 -25.07 10.38
C LYS A 97 17.82 -24.75 11.03
N ASP A 98 17.59 -25.30 12.21
CA ASP A 98 16.34 -25.16 12.96
C ASP A 98 16.35 -23.97 13.96
N VAL A 99 17.45 -23.22 14.00
CA VAL A 99 17.59 -22.05 14.88
C VAL A 99 17.08 -20.80 14.15
N GLU A 100 16.04 -20.14 14.67
CA GLU A 100 15.41 -18.95 14.06
C GLU A 100 16.43 -17.87 13.68
N VAL A 101 17.37 -17.56 14.58
CA VAL A 101 18.42 -16.55 14.34
C VAL A 101 19.31 -16.94 13.16
N PHE A 102 19.60 -18.25 13.00
CA PHE A 102 20.37 -18.73 11.86
C PHE A 102 19.59 -18.59 10.55
N GLY A 103 18.30 -18.85 10.55
CA GLY A 103 17.45 -18.63 9.37
C GLY A 103 17.44 -17.16 8.93
N ILE A 104 17.45 -16.21 9.86
CA ILE A 104 17.57 -14.78 9.55
C ILE A 104 18.98 -14.45 9.01
N PHE A 105 20.02 -15.03 9.60
CA PHE A 105 21.40 -14.90 9.13
C PHE A 105 21.57 -15.44 7.71
N GLU A 106 21.02 -16.62 7.43
CA GLU A 106 21.03 -17.23 6.09
C GLU A 106 20.31 -16.35 5.06
N ARG A 107 19.16 -15.77 5.42
CA ARG A 107 18.44 -14.81 4.59
C ARG A 107 19.32 -13.61 4.25
N VAL A 108 19.95 -12.99 5.25
CA VAL A 108 20.87 -11.84 5.04
C VAL A 108 22.06 -12.24 4.18
N TYR A 109 22.61 -13.44 4.39
CA TYR A 109 23.68 -13.97 3.55
C TYR A 109 23.28 -14.04 2.09
N LYS A 110 22.14 -14.67 1.78
CA LYS A 110 21.63 -14.82 0.41
C LYS A 110 21.23 -13.51 -0.25
N GLU A 111 20.74 -12.54 0.52
CA GLU A 111 20.30 -11.23 0.00
C GLU A 111 21.48 -10.30 -0.30
N HIS A 112 22.53 -10.34 0.51
CA HIS A 112 23.60 -9.34 0.47
C HIS A 112 24.87 -9.81 -0.24
N PHE A 113 24.99 -11.10 -0.51
CA PHE A 113 26.20 -11.67 -1.10
C PHE A 113 25.84 -12.63 -2.24
N THR A 114 26.69 -12.64 -3.26
CA THR A 114 26.58 -13.54 -4.40
C THR A 114 27.83 -14.40 -4.52
N VAL A 115 27.64 -15.70 -4.73
CA VAL A 115 28.75 -16.64 -4.93
C VAL A 115 28.83 -17.00 -6.41
N VAL A 116 29.95 -16.68 -7.05
CA VAL A 116 30.25 -16.99 -8.44
C VAL A 116 31.63 -17.67 -8.51
N ASP A 117 31.72 -18.84 -9.11
CA ASP A 117 32.96 -19.60 -9.25
C ASP A 117 33.72 -19.76 -7.91
N GLU A 118 33.00 -20.17 -6.85
CA GLU A 118 33.48 -20.34 -5.47
C GLU A 118 33.98 -19.04 -4.80
N LYS A 119 33.90 -17.91 -5.50
CA LYS A 119 34.25 -16.61 -4.94
C LYS A 119 33.03 -15.85 -4.48
N ILE A 120 33.04 -15.42 -3.22
CA ILE A 120 31.96 -14.57 -2.70
C ILE A 120 32.23 -13.11 -3.05
N THR A 121 31.17 -12.40 -3.41
CA THR A 121 31.19 -10.97 -3.71
C THR A 121 30.01 -10.26 -3.05
N VAL A 122 30.18 -8.98 -2.78
CA VAL A 122 29.15 -8.13 -2.20
C VAL A 122 28.16 -7.73 -3.29
N THR A 123 26.90 -8.10 -3.17
CA THR A 123 25.83 -7.69 -4.11
C THR A 123 25.79 -6.16 -4.21
N PRO A 124 25.82 -5.55 -5.39
CA PRO A 124 25.75 -4.10 -5.54
C PRO A 124 24.47 -3.52 -4.89
N GLY A 125 24.59 -2.37 -4.24
CA GLY A 125 23.46 -1.76 -3.51
C GLY A 125 22.25 -1.42 -4.41
N LYS A 126 22.46 -1.24 -5.73
CA LYS A 126 21.40 -1.00 -6.70
C LYS A 126 20.59 -2.26 -7.06
N GLU A 127 21.16 -3.42 -6.80
CA GLU A 127 20.54 -4.73 -7.07
C GLU A 127 19.79 -5.27 -5.85
N LEU A 128 19.92 -4.62 -4.70
CA LEU A 128 19.16 -5.00 -3.51
C LEU A 128 17.68 -4.64 -3.71
N ASP A 129 16.83 -5.65 -3.62
CA ASP A 129 15.39 -5.50 -3.68
C ASP A 129 14.81 -4.78 -2.45
N GLY A 130 13.67 -4.10 -2.60
CA GLY A 130 12.96 -3.46 -1.49
C GLY A 130 12.45 -4.43 -0.42
N GLY A 131 12.33 -5.72 -0.76
CA GLY A 131 12.01 -6.82 0.15
C GLY A 131 13.17 -7.29 1.02
N THR A 132 14.41 -6.82 0.75
CA THR A 132 15.60 -7.16 1.55
C THR A 132 15.38 -6.84 3.03
N LEU A 133 15.88 -7.68 3.93
CA LEU A 133 15.73 -7.53 5.38
C LEU A 133 16.14 -6.14 5.87
N GLN A 134 15.23 -5.43 6.48
CA GLN A 134 15.47 -4.08 6.99
C GLN A 134 15.92 -4.07 8.45
N SER A 135 15.54 -5.09 9.20
CA SER A 135 15.92 -5.26 10.61
C SER A 135 15.63 -6.70 11.07
N PRO A 136 16.51 -7.30 11.84
CA PRO A 136 16.24 -8.61 12.44
C PRO A 136 15.17 -8.56 13.55
N ASP A 137 14.71 -7.38 13.93
CA ASP A 137 13.62 -7.19 14.89
C ASP A 137 12.22 -7.26 14.24
N ASP A 138 12.15 -7.15 12.91
CA ASP A 138 10.93 -7.26 12.12
C ASP A 138 11.28 -7.76 10.73
N ILE A 139 11.16 -9.06 10.55
CA ILE A 139 11.54 -9.76 9.31
C ILE A 139 10.56 -9.51 8.16
N ASP A 140 9.37 -8.97 8.45
CA ASP A 140 8.33 -8.65 7.49
C ASP A 140 8.41 -7.20 6.99
N ALA A 141 9.22 -6.35 7.65
CA ALA A 141 9.37 -4.96 7.26
C ALA A 141 10.13 -4.85 5.93
N THR A 142 9.50 -4.26 4.94
CA THR A 142 10.08 -3.96 3.63
C THR A 142 10.45 -2.49 3.49
N TYR A 143 11.20 -2.15 2.44
CA TYR A 143 11.66 -0.79 2.19
C TYR A 143 10.99 -0.19 0.96
N ARG A 144 10.52 1.04 1.09
CA ARG A 144 10.04 1.86 -0.02
C ARG A 144 10.54 3.30 0.09
N LYS A 145 11.04 3.85 -1.01
CA LYS A 145 11.33 5.28 -1.13
C LYS A 145 10.17 5.96 -1.85
N LYS A 146 9.60 6.99 -1.23
CA LYS A 146 8.56 7.82 -1.86
C LYS A 146 9.00 9.29 -1.80
N ARG A 147 9.32 9.87 -2.96
CA ARG A 147 9.98 11.18 -3.06
C ARG A 147 11.34 11.16 -2.33
N SER A 148 11.54 12.01 -1.33
CA SER A 148 12.73 12.06 -0.47
C SER A 148 12.64 11.22 0.80
N GLU A 149 11.45 10.69 1.11
CA GLU A 149 11.19 9.95 2.34
C GLU A 149 11.47 8.45 2.19
N HIS A 150 11.99 7.85 3.25
CA HIS A 150 12.34 6.44 3.34
C HIS A 150 11.45 5.72 4.36
N TYR A 151 10.68 4.77 3.89
CA TYR A 151 9.74 4.01 4.71
C TYR A 151 10.23 2.58 4.91
N LYS A 152 10.26 2.12 6.15
CA LYS A 152 10.57 0.73 6.54
C LYS A 152 9.41 0.18 7.35
N GLY A 153 8.68 -0.78 6.79
CA GLY A 153 7.47 -1.33 7.41
C GLY A 153 6.51 -1.92 6.39
N GLN A 154 5.22 -1.64 6.56
CA GLN A 154 4.14 -2.16 5.75
C GLN A 154 3.33 -1.03 5.09
N SER A 155 2.53 -1.37 4.08
CA SER A 155 1.49 -0.51 3.52
C SER A 155 0.13 -0.92 4.09
N VAL A 156 -0.69 0.06 4.44
CA VAL A 156 -2.09 -0.15 4.86
C VAL A 156 -2.98 0.49 3.82
N ASN A 157 -3.84 -0.30 3.21
CA ASN A 157 -4.90 0.15 2.32
C ASN A 157 -6.21 0.22 3.07
N VAL A 158 -6.97 1.29 2.87
CA VAL A 158 -8.25 1.52 3.54
C VAL A 158 -9.29 1.92 2.50
N THR A 159 -10.42 1.23 2.54
CA THR A 159 -11.60 1.58 1.73
C THR A 159 -12.72 2.05 2.67
N ASP A 160 -13.34 3.18 2.36
CA ASP A 160 -14.50 3.69 3.10
C ASP A 160 -15.64 4.12 2.15
N THR A 161 -16.87 4.19 2.68
CA THR A 161 -18.03 4.68 1.92
C THR A 161 -17.85 6.16 1.57
N ALA A 162 -18.36 6.57 0.41
CA ALA A 162 -18.18 7.93 -0.11
C ALA A 162 -19.43 8.51 -0.77
N ASN A 163 -20.58 7.82 -0.68
CA ASN A 163 -21.81 8.35 -1.26
C ASN A 163 -22.17 9.70 -0.61
N PRO A 164 -22.41 10.77 -1.41
CA PRO A 164 -22.71 12.12 -0.88
C PRO A 164 -23.96 12.18 0.01
N ASP A 165 -24.90 11.24 -0.18
CA ASP A 165 -26.12 11.20 0.64
C ASP A 165 -25.89 10.57 2.03
N ASN A 166 -24.70 10.05 2.31
CA ASN A 166 -24.39 9.48 3.60
C ASN A 166 -24.10 10.59 4.62
N GLU A 167 -24.85 10.61 5.72
CA GLU A 167 -24.57 11.50 6.86
C GLU A 167 -23.27 11.15 7.58
N LEU A 168 -22.82 9.88 7.45
CA LEU A 168 -21.52 9.45 7.96
C LEU A 168 -20.91 8.40 7.01
N ASN A 169 -19.58 8.38 6.90
CA ASN A 169 -18.87 7.38 6.14
C ASN A 169 -18.23 6.34 7.06
N LEU A 170 -18.26 5.07 6.64
CA LEU A 170 -17.72 3.94 7.39
C LEU A 170 -16.64 3.23 6.57
N ILE A 171 -15.61 2.75 7.26
CA ILE A 171 -14.58 1.90 6.69
C ILE A 171 -15.20 0.54 6.38
N THR A 172 -15.07 0.08 5.15
CA THR A 172 -15.62 -1.16 4.61
C THR A 172 -14.58 -2.24 4.45
N ASP A 173 -13.34 -1.85 4.08
CA ASP A 173 -12.23 -2.77 3.93
C ASP A 173 -10.91 -2.20 4.44
N VAL A 174 -10.05 -3.11 4.94
CA VAL A 174 -8.68 -2.82 5.35
C VAL A 174 -7.78 -3.96 4.89
N ALA A 175 -6.68 -3.65 4.26
CA ALA A 175 -5.63 -4.60 3.91
C ALA A 175 -4.26 -4.10 4.38
N VAL A 176 -3.39 -5.03 4.76
CA VAL A 176 -2.00 -4.74 5.11
C VAL A 176 -1.10 -5.66 4.31
N CYS A 177 -0.11 -5.09 3.66
CA CYS A 177 0.84 -5.80 2.82
C CYS A 177 2.25 -5.20 2.96
N SER A 178 3.20 -5.79 2.28
CA SER A 178 4.56 -5.24 2.14
C SER A 178 4.50 -3.84 1.53
N ASN A 179 5.32 -2.92 2.01
CA ASN A 179 5.25 -1.53 1.56
C ASN A 179 5.81 -1.31 0.14
N ASN A 180 6.52 -2.29 -0.40
CA ASN A 180 7.00 -2.31 -1.78
C ASN A 180 5.96 -2.88 -2.79
N THR A 181 4.81 -3.38 -2.31
CA THR A 181 3.68 -3.76 -3.17
C THR A 181 3.06 -2.51 -3.79
N ASP A 182 2.77 -2.55 -5.09
CA ASP A 182 2.13 -1.43 -5.76
C ASP A 182 0.63 -1.31 -5.43
N ASP A 183 0.14 -0.07 -5.38
CA ASP A 183 -1.25 0.20 -5.04
C ASP A 183 -2.23 -0.47 -6.02
N SER A 184 -1.83 -0.66 -7.29
CA SER A 184 -2.61 -1.40 -8.29
C SER A 184 -2.70 -2.89 -7.98
N GLU A 185 -1.64 -3.52 -7.46
CA GLU A 185 -1.65 -4.91 -7.03
C GLU A 185 -2.51 -5.09 -5.78
N ILE A 186 -2.37 -4.19 -4.81
CA ILE A 186 -3.20 -4.21 -3.59
C ILE A 186 -4.68 -4.18 -3.95
N LEU A 187 -5.07 -3.31 -4.89
CA LEU A 187 -6.46 -3.23 -5.33
C LEU A 187 -6.90 -4.50 -6.04
N ASN A 188 -6.08 -5.04 -6.93
CA ASN A 188 -6.38 -6.26 -7.66
C ASN A 188 -6.71 -7.42 -6.71
N ASP A 189 -5.91 -7.58 -5.65
CA ASP A 189 -6.08 -8.63 -4.65
C ASP A 189 -7.32 -8.42 -3.77
N ARG A 190 -7.71 -7.14 -3.55
CA ARG A 190 -8.81 -6.81 -2.63
C ARG A 190 -10.16 -6.63 -3.27
N LEU A 191 -10.23 -6.40 -4.57
CA LEU A 191 -11.44 -5.94 -5.25
C LEU A 191 -12.63 -6.91 -5.07
N GLU A 192 -12.42 -8.21 -5.24
CA GLU A 192 -13.46 -9.22 -5.01
C GLU A 192 -13.98 -9.19 -3.56
N THR A 193 -13.06 -9.12 -2.60
CA THR A 193 -13.43 -9.05 -1.17
C THR A 193 -14.22 -7.77 -0.85
N ILE A 194 -13.90 -6.65 -1.50
CA ILE A 194 -14.64 -5.39 -1.33
C ILE A 194 -16.05 -5.54 -1.87
N VAL A 195 -16.21 -6.12 -3.07
CA VAL A 195 -17.52 -6.38 -3.69
C VAL A 195 -18.32 -7.42 -2.87
N GLU A 196 -17.71 -8.50 -2.41
CA GLU A 196 -18.37 -9.47 -1.51
C GLU A 196 -18.95 -8.84 -0.24
N LYS A 197 -18.20 -7.91 0.36
CA LYS A 197 -18.66 -7.18 1.56
C LYS A 197 -19.73 -6.13 1.28
N THR A 198 -19.70 -5.56 0.08
CA THR A 198 -20.58 -4.49 -0.37
C THR A 198 -21.05 -4.76 -1.80
N PRO A 199 -22.01 -5.70 -1.98
CA PRO A 199 -22.46 -6.16 -3.31
C PRO A 199 -23.19 -5.10 -4.14
N ASP A 200 -23.54 -3.97 -3.55
CA ASP A 200 -24.13 -2.79 -4.19
C ASP A 200 -23.08 -1.77 -4.67
N LEU A 201 -21.79 -2.14 -4.69
CA LEU A 201 -20.71 -1.26 -5.15
C LEU A 201 -20.83 -1.00 -6.67
N GLU A 202 -21.01 0.26 -7.04
CA GLU A 202 -21.11 0.75 -8.42
C GLU A 202 -19.87 1.57 -8.82
N GLU A 203 -19.30 2.33 -7.87
CA GLU A 203 -18.17 3.22 -8.13
C GLU A 203 -17.10 3.09 -7.05
N LEU A 204 -15.85 2.94 -7.49
CA LEU A 204 -14.68 2.98 -6.62
C LEU A 204 -13.73 4.11 -7.02
N HIS A 205 -13.54 5.06 -6.11
CA HIS A 205 -12.69 6.23 -6.28
C HIS A 205 -11.30 5.99 -5.70
N THR A 206 -10.25 6.19 -6.51
CA THR A 206 -8.85 5.99 -6.11
C THR A 206 -7.94 7.10 -6.62
N ASP A 207 -6.68 7.09 -6.22
CA ASP A 207 -5.67 7.91 -6.89
C ASP A 207 -5.17 7.24 -8.19
N GLY A 208 -4.31 7.95 -8.95
CA GLY A 208 -3.78 7.45 -10.22
C GLY A 208 -2.81 6.27 -10.09
N ALA A 209 -2.41 5.86 -8.87
CA ALA A 209 -1.51 4.74 -8.66
C ALA A 209 -2.22 3.38 -8.78
N TYR A 210 -3.52 3.36 -8.59
CA TYR A 210 -4.33 2.15 -8.60
C TYR A 210 -4.69 1.64 -10.00
N GLY A 211 -4.46 2.43 -11.05
CA GLY A 211 -4.82 2.06 -12.41
C GLY A 211 -3.87 1.04 -13.01
N SER A 212 -4.42 -0.07 -13.47
CA SER A 212 -3.73 -1.10 -14.26
C SER A 212 -4.70 -1.78 -15.20
N GLU A 213 -4.20 -2.44 -16.24
CA GLU A 213 -5.03 -3.22 -17.14
C GLU A 213 -5.78 -4.35 -16.42
N ASN A 214 -5.09 -5.01 -15.48
CA ASN A 214 -5.70 -6.10 -14.69
C ASN A 214 -6.86 -5.58 -13.85
N ASN A 215 -6.72 -4.41 -13.20
CA ASN A 215 -7.80 -3.82 -12.43
C ASN A 215 -8.97 -3.38 -13.32
N ASP A 216 -8.69 -2.87 -14.52
CA ASP A 216 -9.74 -2.49 -15.46
C ASP A 216 -10.58 -3.70 -15.91
N LYS A 217 -9.92 -4.83 -16.23
CA LYS A 217 -10.60 -6.09 -16.60
C LYS A 217 -11.45 -6.61 -15.44
N LYS A 218 -10.86 -6.68 -14.25
CA LYS A 218 -11.53 -7.17 -13.06
C LYS A 218 -12.72 -6.29 -12.64
N MET A 219 -12.60 -4.98 -12.76
CA MET A 219 -13.71 -4.05 -12.52
C MET A 219 -14.81 -4.16 -13.56
N GLU A 220 -14.45 -4.44 -14.83
CA GLU A 220 -15.43 -4.71 -15.88
C GLU A 220 -16.23 -5.99 -15.58
N GLU A 221 -15.55 -7.09 -15.19
CA GLU A 221 -16.17 -8.34 -14.80
C GLU A 221 -17.10 -8.21 -13.58
N LEU A 222 -16.75 -7.32 -12.65
CA LEU A 222 -17.52 -7.06 -11.43
C LEU A 222 -18.53 -5.90 -11.57
N GLU A 223 -18.67 -5.33 -12.78
CA GLU A 223 -19.56 -4.21 -13.09
C GLU A 223 -19.31 -2.95 -12.23
N VAL A 224 -18.05 -2.75 -11.77
CA VAL A 224 -17.66 -1.60 -10.94
C VAL A 224 -17.00 -0.52 -11.80
N THR A 225 -17.46 0.70 -11.70
CA THR A 225 -16.84 1.85 -12.37
C THR A 225 -15.63 2.35 -11.60
N HIS A 226 -14.44 2.28 -12.22
CA HIS A 226 -13.22 2.83 -11.65
C HIS A 226 -13.12 4.33 -11.91
N VAL A 227 -13.04 5.13 -10.86
CA VAL A 227 -12.91 6.59 -10.90
C VAL A 227 -11.59 7.02 -10.29
N GLN A 228 -10.64 7.43 -11.12
CA GLN A 228 -9.34 7.92 -10.65
C GLN A 228 -9.29 9.45 -10.62
N THR A 229 -8.55 10.03 -9.69
CA THR A 229 -8.33 11.49 -9.64
C THR A 229 -7.50 11.98 -10.80
N ALA A 230 -6.58 11.15 -11.32
CA ALA A 230 -5.78 11.42 -12.50
C ALA A 230 -5.32 10.10 -13.12
N VAL A 231 -5.21 10.04 -14.44
CA VAL A 231 -4.56 8.93 -15.14
C VAL A 231 -3.08 9.24 -15.28
N ARG A 232 -2.22 8.33 -14.85
CA ARG A 232 -0.77 8.44 -15.01
C ARG A 232 -0.39 8.31 -16.49
N GLY A 233 0.62 9.04 -16.92
CA GLY A 233 1.16 8.98 -18.27
C GLY A 233 1.15 10.34 -18.98
N ARG A 234 1.80 10.38 -20.14
CA ARG A 234 1.82 11.56 -20.99
C ARG A 234 0.45 11.75 -21.66
N LYS A 235 -0.15 12.90 -21.50
CA LYS A 235 -1.40 13.21 -22.22
C LYS A 235 -1.08 13.34 -23.71
N ALA A 236 -1.77 12.58 -24.56
CA ALA A 236 -1.71 12.77 -25.99
C ALA A 236 -2.31 14.14 -26.34
N GLU A 237 -1.67 14.88 -27.23
CA GLU A 237 -2.16 16.17 -27.71
C GLU A 237 -3.44 16.02 -28.54
N VAL A 238 -3.56 14.87 -29.22
CA VAL A 238 -4.78 14.47 -29.93
C VAL A 238 -5.38 13.25 -29.26
N ALA A 239 -6.58 13.40 -28.71
CA ALA A 239 -7.31 12.28 -28.12
C ALA A 239 -7.94 11.43 -29.23
N MET A 240 -7.61 10.13 -29.24
CA MET A 240 -8.33 9.11 -30.00
C MET A 240 -9.37 8.50 -29.05
N GLU A 241 -10.65 8.73 -29.31
CA GLU A 241 -11.73 8.11 -28.53
C GLU A 241 -12.04 6.75 -29.12
N ILE A 242 -11.83 5.69 -28.34
CA ILE A 242 -12.08 4.31 -28.73
C ILE A 242 -13.37 3.87 -28.02
N GLU A 243 -14.36 3.45 -28.78
CA GLU A 243 -15.62 2.92 -28.30
C GLU A 243 -15.76 1.47 -28.74
N GLU A 244 -16.23 0.59 -27.88
CA GLU A 244 -16.52 -0.80 -28.19
C GLU A 244 -17.83 -0.87 -28.97
N ALA A 245 -17.77 -1.47 -30.16
CA ALA A 245 -18.95 -1.79 -30.97
C ALA A 245 -19.42 -3.21 -30.62
N SER A 246 -20.59 -3.62 -31.13
CA SER A 246 -21.05 -4.99 -31.04
C SER A 246 -20.03 -5.94 -31.67
N ASP A 247 -19.80 -7.11 -31.05
CA ASP A 247 -18.95 -8.21 -31.54
C ASP A 247 -17.43 -8.07 -31.34
N GLY A 248 -16.99 -7.22 -30.40
CA GLY A 248 -15.54 -7.10 -30.06
C GLY A 248 -14.74 -6.27 -31.06
N ASP A 249 -15.42 -5.58 -31.99
CA ASP A 249 -14.84 -4.55 -32.84
C ASP A 249 -14.91 -3.19 -32.13
N TYR A 250 -14.10 -2.23 -32.61
CA TYR A 250 -14.04 -0.90 -32.02
C TYR A 250 -14.29 0.16 -33.08
N THR A 251 -14.93 1.24 -32.68
CA THR A 251 -15.01 2.49 -33.43
C THR A 251 -14.01 3.47 -32.84
N VAL A 252 -13.20 4.08 -33.70
CA VAL A 252 -12.19 5.08 -33.29
C VAL A 252 -12.55 6.43 -33.84
N LYS A 253 -12.74 7.40 -32.95
CA LYS A 253 -13.08 8.79 -33.29
C LYS A 253 -11.89 9.69 -32.99
N CYS A 254 -11.42 10.38 -34.02
CA CYS A 254 -10.53 11.52 -33.90
C CYS A 254 -11.33 12.85 -34.07
N PRO A 255 -10.74 14.02 -33.84
CA PRO A 255 -11.46 15.30 -33.97
C PRO A 255 -12.08 15.56 -35.35
N ARG A 256 -11.68 14.85 -36.41
CA ARG A 256 -12.10 15.07 -37.78
C ARG A 256 -12.85 13.90 -38.42
N GLN A 257 -12.61 12.66 -37.95
CA GLN A 257 -13.13 11.44 -38.56
C GLN A 257 -13.55 10.42 -37.50
N THR A 258 -14.48 9.56 -37.87
CA THR A 258 -14.88 8.37 -37.10
C THR A 258 -14.75 7.18 -38.05
N VAL A 259 -14.01 6.16 -37.64
CA VAL A 259 -13.74 4.97 -38.46
C VAL A 259 -13.85 3.69 -37.64
N ASN A 260 -14.28 2.61 -38.28
CA ASN A 260 -14.30 1.30 -37.63
C ASN A 260 -12.88 0.70 -37.64
N SER A 261 -12.54 0.02 -36.57
CA SER A 261 -11.27 -0.70 -36.49
C SER A 261 -11.31 -2.03 -37.23
N GLN A 262 -10.15 -2.52 -37.57
CA GLN A 262 -9.95 -3.87 -38.09
C GLN A 262 -8.99 -4.61 -37.19
N LYS A 263 -9.34 -5.84 -36.82
CA LYS A 263 -8.48 -6.70 -36.02
C LYS A 263 -7.26 -7.14 -36.84
N THR A 264 -6.08 -7.02 -36.25
CA THR A 264 -4.83 -7.61 -36.78
C THR A 264 -4.45 -8.80 -35.89
N ARG A 265 -3.30 -9.42 -36.15
CA ARG A 265 -2.85 -10.59 -35.39
C ARG A 265 -2.74 -10.31 -33.88
N THR A 266 -2.26 -9.13 -33.49
CA THR A 266 -1.95 -8.78 -32.08
C THR A 266 -2.61 -7.51 -31.60
N ARG A 267 -3.14 -6.67 -32.50
CA ARG A 267 -3.70 -5.34 -32.19
C ARG A 267 -4.92 -5.07 -33.06
N HIS A 268 -5.51 -3.91 -32.85
CA HIS A 268 -6.49 -3.30 -33.77
C HIS A 268 -5.83 -2.16 -34.55
N LYS A 269 -6.32 -1.89 -35.74
CA LYS A 269 -5.94 -0.74 -36.56
C LYS A 269 -7.16 0.03 -36.99
N ALA A 270 -7.08 1.35 -36.91
CA ALA A 270 -8.05 2.28 -37.46
C ALA A 270 -7.40 3.03 -38.61
N CYS A 271 -8.02 2.96 -39.80
CA CYS A 271 -7.49 3.59 -41.01
C CYS A 271 -8.30 4.87 -41.31
N PHE A 272 -7.64 6.00 -41.26
CA PHE A 272 -8.21 7.32 -41.56
C PHE A 272 -7.89 7.77 -42.98
N ASP A 273 -8.79 8.47 -43.59
CA ASP A 273 -8.61 9.06 -44.92
C ASP A 273 -7.48 10.10 -44.92
N ALA A 274 -6.50 9.95 -45.84
CA ALA A 274 -5.33 10.81 -45.89
C ALA A 274 -5.70 12.24 -46.31
N GLY A 275 -6.64 12.43 -47.24
CA GLY A 275 -7.01 13.74 -47.73
C GLY A 275 -7.66 14.62 -46.64
N ILE A 276 -8.46 14.01 -45.76
CA ILE A 276 -8.99 14.68 -44.56
C ILE A 276 -7.88 14.98 -43.54
N CYS A 277 -6.94 14.06 -43.39
CA CYS A 277 -5.82 14.21 -42.47
C CYS A 277 -4.82 15.31 -42.91
N GLU A 278 -4.58 15.47 -44.18
CA GLU A 278 -3.73 16.54 -44.72
C GLU A 278 -4.24 17.93 -44.42
N GLN A 279 -5.60 18.12 -44.42
CA GLN A 279 -6.24 19.36 -44.05
C GLN A 279 -6.42 19.55 -42.53
N CYS A 280 -5.94 18.63 -41.72
CA CYS A 280 -6.11 18.68 -40.28
C CYS A 280 -4.99 19.50 -39.61
N SER A 281 -5.33 20.54 -38.88
CA SER A 281 -4.38 21.38 -38.12
C SER A 281 -3.61 20.62 -37.06
N LEU A 282 -4.09 19.44 -36.65
CA LEU A 282 -3.47 18.57 -35.64
C LEU A 282 -2.64 17.46 -36.26
N SER A 283 -2.42 17.44 -37.59
CA SER A 283 -1.74 16.34 -38.28
C SER A 283 -0.30 16.11 -37.81
N GLY A 284 0.41 17.19 -37.42
CA GLY A 284 1.81 17.13 -36.95
C GLY A 284 1.99 16.49 -35.57
N VAL A 285 0.94 16.49 -34.71
CA VAL A 285 0.93 15.94 -33.36
C VAL A 285 0.02 14.70 -33.24
N CYS A 286 -0.53 14.23 -34.36
CA CYS A 286 -1.46 13.12 -34.41
C CYS A 286 -0.74 11.79 -34.17
N PRO A 287 -1.21 10.90 -33.28
CA PRO A 287 -0.61 9.59 -33.04
C PRO A 287 -0.81 8.61 -34.21
N ALA A 288 -1.68 8.89 -35.18
CA ALA A 288 -1.85 8.07 -36.37
C ALA A 288 -0.67 8.25 -37.32
N GLN A 289 -0.06 7.14 -37.73
CA GLN A 289 1.12 7.12 -38.60
C GLN A 289 0.73 7.25 -40.06
N GLN A 290 1.43 8.09 -40.84
CA GLN A 290 1.23 8.23 -42.28
C GLN A 290 1.65 6.96 -42.99
N GLN A 291 0.80 6.42 -43.83
CA GLN A 291 1.08 5.38 -44.83
C GLN A 291 0.66 5.94 -46.20
N SER A 292 1.03 5.29 -47.29
CA SER A 292 0.90 5.85 -48.64
C SER A 292 -0.38 6.68 -48.91
N ASP A 293 -1.52 6.06 -48.75
CA ASP A 293 -2.86 6.60 -49.07
C ASP A 293 -3.78 6.83 -47.85
N LYS A 294 -3.28 6.55 -46.63
CA LYS A 294 -4.06 6.63 -45.42
C LYS A 294 -3.18 6.91 -44.20
N ARG A 295 -3.80 7.33 -43.08
CA ARG A 295 -3.17 7.33 -41.78
C ARG A 295 -3.72 6.21 -40.94
N THR A 296 -2.84 5.46 -40.27
CA THR A 296 -3.19 4.30 -39.46
C THR A 296 -2.85 4.51 -38.00
N TYR A 297 -3.83 4.32 -37.14
CA TYR A 297 -3.67 4.29 -35.69
C TYR A 297 -3.77 2.84 -35.23
N TYR A 298 -2.74 2.39 -34.51
CA TYR A 298 -2.71 1.07 -33.91
C TYR A 298 -2.98 1.18 -32.42
N PHE A 299 -3.82 0.31 -31.91
CA PHE A 299 -4.17 0.26 -30.50
C PHE A 299 -4.51 -1.16 -30.07
N ASP A 300 -4.55 -1.41 -28.78
CA ASP A 300 -4.96 -2.67 -28.18
C ASP A 300 -6.07 -2.44 -27.13
N ARG A 301 -6.46 -3.52 -26.43
CA ARG A 301 -7.48 -3.43 -25.40
C ARG A 301 -7.04 -2.56 -24.22
N SER A 302 -5.74 -2.52 -23.92
CA SER A 302 -5.24 -1.66 -22.82
C SER A 302 -5.42 -0.17 -23.12
N ASP A 303 -5.25 0.23 -24.39
CA ASP A 303 -5.52 1.61 -24.85
C ASP A 303 -7.02 1.97 -24.71
N TYR A 304 -7.91 1.03 -25.06
CA TYR A 304 -9.35 1.20 -24.87
C TYR A 304 -9.71 1.36 -23.40
N LEU A 305 -9.20 0.50 -22.51
CA LEU A 305 -9.46 0.54 -21.08
C LEU A 305 -8.94 1.83 -20.43
N LEU A 306 -7.75 2.27 -20.84
CA LEU A 306 -7.19 3.57 -20.44
C LEU A 306 -8.09 4.74 -20.91
N GLY A 307 -8.57 4.68 -22.14
CA GLY A 307 -9.53 5.63 -22.70
C GLY A 307 -10.83 5.65 -21.87
N ARG A 308 -11.36 4.48 -21.50
CA ARG A 308 -12.56 4.32 -20.65
C ARG A 308 -12.36 4.96 -19.28
N ARG A 309 -11.23 4.73 -18.61
CA ARG A 309 -10.92 5.40 -17.34
C ARG A 309 -10.92 6.92 -17.48
N ASN A 310 -10.33 7.44 -18.55
CA ASN A 310 -10.35 8.88 -18.82
C ASN A 310 -11.77 9.42 -19.02
N ARG A 311 -12.65 8.68 -19.72
CA ARG A 311 -14.05 9.06 -19.90
C ARG A 311 -14.80 9.05 -18.57
N ASN A 312 -14.61 8.01 -17.74
CA ASN A 312 -15.22 7.93 -16.40
C ASN A 312 -14.91 9.17 -15.56
N ILE A 313 -13.64 9.64 -15.58
CA ILE A 313 -13.27 10.87 -14.87
C ILE A 313 -13.99 12.10 -15.43
N LYS A 314 -14.08 12.24 -16.77
CA LYS A 314 -14.66 13.40 -17.44
C LYS A 314 -16.18 13.46 -17.31
N SER A 315 -16.86 12.32 -17.31
CA SER A 315 -18.33 12.21 -17.23
C SER A 315 -18.90 12.56 -15.86
N LEU A 316 -18.08 12.47 -14.81
CA LEU A 316 -18.56 12.77 -13.46
C LEU A 316 -18.75 14.28 -13.22
N PRO A 317 -19.80 14.65 -12.48
CA PRO A 317 -19.96 16.01 -11.97
C PRO A 317 -18.76 16.46 -11.13
N PRO A 318 -18.45 17.77 -11.06
CA PRO A 318 -17.28 18.28 -10.35
C PRO A 318 -17.25 17.96 -8.86
N ASP A 319 -18.40 17.90 -8.21
CA ASP A 319 -18.56 17.52 -6.80
C ASP A 319 -18.17 16.04 -6.57
N ARG A 320 -18.54 15.14 -7.47
CA ARG A 320 -18.19 13.71 -7.39
C ARG A 320 -16.71 13.44 -7.65
N ARG A 321 -16.05 14.25 -8.47
CA ARG A 321 -14.58 14.15 -8.68
C ARG A 321 -13.78 14.46 -7.42
N LYS A 322 -14.36 15.14 -6.43
CA LYS A 322 -13.72 15.55 -5.17
C LYS A 322 -13.92 14.56 -4.02
N LEU A 323 -14.52 13.40 -4.26
CA LEU A 323 -14.79 12.44 -3.18
C LEU A 323 -13.51 11.79 -2.62
N ARG A 324 -12.53 11.48 -3.47
CA ARG A 324 -11.28 10.82 -3.06
C ARG A 324 -10.49 11.61 -2.02
N PRO A 325 -10.25 12.92 -2.11
CA PRO A 325 -9.44 13.64 -1.12
C PRO A 325 -9.91 13.45 0.32
N ASN A 326 -11.21 13.22 0.54
CA ASN A 326 -11.76 13.03 1.88
C ASN A 326 -11.30 11.75 2.56
N VAL A 327 -10.72 10.75 1.82
CA VAL A 327 -10.12 9.56 2.44
C VAL A 327 -8.89 9.92 3.29
N GLU A 328 -8.23 11.03 3.01
CA GLU A 328 -7.11 11.53 3.80
C GLU A 328 -7.51 11.80 5.26
N ALA A 329 -8.76 12.16 5.51
CA ALA A 329 -9.29 12.30 6.87
C ALA A 329 -9.36 10.94 7.58
N THR A 330 -9.76 9.88 6.87
CA THR A 330 -9.76 8.50 7.38
C THR A 330 -8.35 8.01 7.66
N VAL A 331 -7.40 8.25 6.75
CA VAL A 331 -5.98 7.95 6.95
C VAL A 331 -5.43 8.70 8.19
N LYS A 332 -5.79 9.96 8.35
CA LYS A 332 -5.41 10.77 9.52
C LYS A 332 -5.94 10.20 10.85
N GLU A 333 -7.17 9.64 10.85
CA GLU A 333 -7.70 8.93 12.00
C GLU A 333 -6.90 7.67 12.32
N PHE A 334 -6.47 6.90 11.31
CA PHE A 334 -5.63 5.72 11.47
C PHE A 334 -4.24 6.03 12.05
N THR A 335 -3.67 7.16 11.71
CA THR A 335 -2.31 7.54 12.14
C THR A 335 -2.26 8.17 13.53
N LYS A 336 -3.40 8.53 14.14
CA LYS A 336 -3.44 9.08 15.51
C LYS A 336 -2.72 8.23 16.57
N PRO A 337 -2.79 6.88 16.56
CA PRO A 337 -2.09 6.06 17.53
C PRO A 337 -0.59 5.92 17.30
N PHE A 338 -0.04 6.42 16.18
CA PHE A 338 1.38 6.34 15.87
C PHE A 338 2.18 7.25 16.81
N ASN A 339 3.44 6.91 17.02
CA ASN A 339 4.31 7.76 17.83
C ASN A 339 4.67 9.06 17.05
N HIS A 340 5.35 9.99 17.74
CA HIS A 340 5.78 11.27 17.16
C HIS A 340 6.69 11.16 15.92
N LYS A 341 7.29 9.97 15.68
CA LYS A 341 8.12 9.66 14.49
C LYS A 341 7.31 8.96 13.38
N GLY A 342 5.99 8.89 13.49
CA GLY A 342 5.15 8.18 12.52
C GLY A 342 5.30 6.66 12.53
N LYS A 343 5.88 6.08 13.61
CA LYS A 343 6.05 4.63 13.76
C LYS A 343 4.93 4.00 14.55
N LEU A 344 4.57 2.79 14.18
CA LEU A 344 3.76 1.90 15.00
C LEU A 344 4.50 1.56 16.31
N ARG A 345 3.76 1.08 17.32
CA ARG A 345 4.35 0.54 18.55
C ARG A 345 4.56 -0.97 18.51
N ILE A 346 4.27 -1.58 17.38
CA ILE A 346 4.29 -3.03 17.14
C ILE A 346 5.22 -3.35 15.96
N ARG A 347 5.52 -4.64 15.77
CA ARG A 347 6.39 -5.16 14.71
C ARG A 347 5.74 -6.41 14.10
N GLY A 348 6.05 -6.69 12.84
CA GLY A 348 5.56 -7.84 12.09
C GLY A 348 4.24 -7.60 11.38
N LEU A 349 4.08 -8.26 10.25
CA LEU A 349 2.92 -8.12 9.36
C LEU A 349 1.61 -8.47 10.08
N PHE A 350 1.58 -9.62 10.77
CA PHE A 350 0.38 -10.08 11.48
C PHE A 350 -0.09 -9.09 12.54
N LYS A 351 0.81 -8.58 13.39
CA LYS A 351 0.46 -7.60 14.43
C LYS A 351 0.00 -6.29 13.83
N THR A 352 0.61 -5.87 12.73
CA THR A 352 0.19 -4.66 11.99
C THR A 352 -1.20 -4.85 11.38
N MET A 353 -1.52 -6.03 10.83
CA MET A 353 -2.84 -6.37 10.33
C MET A 353 -3.89 -6.32 11.45
N MET A 354 -3.63 -6.95 12.59
CA MET A 354 -4.53 -6.93 13.76
C MET A 354 -4.75 -5.50 14.27
N PHE A 355 -3.69 -4.71 14.33
CA PHE A 355 -3.77 -3.29 14.72
C PHE A 355 -4.62 -2.48 13.73
N ALA A 356 -4.44 -2.67 12.43
CA ALA A 356 -5.20 -1.95 11.41
C ALA A 356 -6.70 -2.29 11.48
N HIS A 357 -7.07 -3.56 11.61
CA HIS A 357 -8.45 -3.97 11.78
C HIS A 357 -9.07 -3.43 13.09
N ALA A 358 -8.36 -3.54 14.22
CA ALA A 358 -8.83 -2.99 15.49
C ALA A 358 -9.01 -1.46 15.42
N THR A 359 -8.11 -0.77 14.72
CA THR A 359 -8.20 0.68 14.49
C THR A 359 -9.41 1.03 13.63
N ALA A 360 -9.67 0.28 12.55
CA ALA A 360 -10.85 0.48 11.70
C ALA A 360 -12.16 0.30 12.48
N ILE A 361 -12.24 -0.76 13.29
CA ILE A 361 -13.40 -1.01 14.18
C ILE A 361 -13.58 0.16 15.14
N SER A 362 -12.50 0.63 15.77
CA SER A 362 -12.52 1.74 16.71
C SER A 362 -12.95 3.06 16.05
N ILE A 363 -12.47 3.34 14.84
CA ILE A 363 -12.86 4.52 14.06
C ILE A 363 -14.35 4.45 13.72
N ASN A 364 -14.81 3.32 13.16
CA ASN A 364 -16.21 3.11 12.81
C ASN A 364 -17.12 3.23 14.03
N PHE A 365 -16.73 2.61 15.15
CA PHE A 365 -17.46 2.74 16.40
C PHE A 365 -17.55 4.20 16.83
N GLY A 366 -16.45 4.93 16.82
CA GLY A 366 -16.40 6.35 17.17
C GLY A 366 -17.27 7.23 16.28
N ARG A 367 -17.29 6.94 14.97
CA ARG A 367 -18.14 7.64 13.98
C ARG A 367 -19.62 7.40 14.26
N VAL A 368 -20.02 6.13 14.43
CA VAL A 368 -21.41 5.74 14.75
C VAL A 368 -21.84 6.30 16.09
N TRP A 369 -20.96 6.30 17.08
CA TRP A 369 -21.25 6.84 18.41
C TRP A 369 -21.55 8.34 18.38
N ARG A 370 -20.74 9.13 17.62
CA ARG A 370 -20.97 10.58 17.46
C ARG A 370 -22.28 10.83 16.74
N HIS A 371 -22.50 10.19 15.62
CA HIS A 371 -23.74 10.30 14.84
C HIS A 371 -24.98 9.95 15.67
N ALA A 372 -24.96 8.83 16.39
CA ALA A 372 -26.06 8.44 17.28
C ALA A 372 -26.24 9.38 18.47
N GLY A 373 -25.22 10.15 18.85
CA GLY A 373 -25.31 11.15 19.91
C GLY A 373 -25.96 12.45 19.47
N GLU A 374 -25.89 12.77 18.19
CA GLU A 374 -26.46 13.97 17.59
C GLU A 374 -27.89 13.74 17.09
N ASN A 375 -28.26 12.50 16.83
CA ASN A 375 -29.55 12.13 16.27
C ASN A 375 -30.41 11.34 17.31
N PRO A 376 -31.54 11.90 17.77
CA PRO A 376 -32.42 11.25 18.77
C PRO A 376 -32.94 9.88 18.34
N ASP A 377 -33.15 9.66 17.05
CA ASP A 377 -33.68 8.39 16.51
C ASP A 377 -32.74 7.21 16.75
N PHE A 378 -31.45 7.47 17.01
CA PHE A 378 -30.44 6.44 17.27
C PHE A 378 -30.11 6.25 18.75
N PHE A 379 -30.88 6.81 19.68
CA PHE A 379 -30.63 6.68 21.11
C PHE A 379 -30.59 5.22 21.59
N ALA A 380 -31.43 4.35 21.05
CA ALA A 380 -31.41 2.92 21.32
C ALA A 380 -30.11 2.25 20.85
N LEU A 381 -29.58 2.63 19.68
CA LEU A 381 -28.30 2.15 19.16
C LEU A 381 -27.15 2.58 20.08
N ARG A 382 -27.17 3.81 20.56
CA ARG A 382 -26.16 4.31 21.51
C ARG A 382 -26.14 3.53 22.83
N LYS A 383 -27.30 3.17 23.36
CA LYS A 383 -27.41 2.28 24.53
C LYS A 383 -26.82 0.90 24.27
N LEU A 384 -27.12 0.31 23.09
CA LEU A 384 -26.58 -0.98 22.69
C LEU A 384 -25.05 -0.96 22.58
N LEU A 385 -24.50 0.05 21.89
CA LEU A 385 -23.05 0.22 21.72
C LEU A 385 -22.34 0.39 23.08
N TYR A 386 -22.94 1.15 24.01
CA TYR A 386 -22.44 1.28 25.36
C TYR A 386 -22.44 -0.07 26.11
N GLY A 387 -23.51 -0.86 25.97
CA GLY A 387 -23.60 -2.19 26.54
C GLY A 387 -22.50 -3.12 26.03
N ILE A 388 -22.25 -3.14 24.71
CA ILE A 388 -21.18 -3.93 24.09
C ILE A 388 -19.81 -3.52 24.65
N LEU A 389 -19.52 -2.22 24.74
CA LEU A 389 -18.26 -1.74 25.32
C LEU A 389 -18.08 -2.19 26.77
N CYS A 390 -19.13 -2.10 27.58
CA CYS A 390 -19.08 -2.55 28.97
C CYS A 390 -18.77 -4.05 29.06
N CYS A 391 -19.46 -4.88 28.26
CA CYS A 391 -19.23 -6.32 28.23
C CYS A 391 -17.81 -6.71 27.77
N LEU A 392 -17.28 -6.03 26.75
CA LEU A 392 -15.92 -6.26 26.29
C LEU A 392 -14.89 -5.87 27.37
N PHE A 393 -15.11 -4.75 28.04
CA PHE A 393 -14.21 -4.29 29.09
C PHE A 393 -14.24 -5.18 30.33
N ASP A 394 -15.41 -5.69 30.72
CA ASP A 394 -15.55 -6.64 31.83
C ASP A 394 -14.78 -7.94 31.57
N ARG A 395 -14.76 -8.42 30.32
CA ARG A 395 -14.00 -9.61 29.94
C ARG A 395 -12.47 -9.39 29.96
N ILE A 396 -12.00 -8.19 29.66
CA ILE A 396 -10.56 -7.88 29.52
C ILE A 396 -9.94 -7.44 30.86
N ALA A 397 -10.64 -6.66 31.67
CA ALA A 397 -10.06 -5.93 32.78
C ALA A 397 -10.42 -6.48 34.18
N GLY A 398 -11.32 -7.45 34.27
CA GLY A 398 -11.83 -7.96 35.54
C GLY A 398 -12.70 -6.95 36.31
N ASN A 399 -13.55 -7.45 37.22
CA ASN A 399 -14.66 -6.67 37.81
C ASN A 399 -14.28 -5.35 38.50
N ARG A 400 -13.18 -5.27 39.26
CA ARG A 400 -12.84 -4.05 40.03
C ARG A 400 -12.34 -2.89 39.16
N ARG A 401 -11.61 -3.15 38.11
CA ARG A 401 -11.11 -2.11 37.18
C ARG A 401 -12.19 -1.65 36.20
N SER A 402 -13.17 -2.53 35.93
CA SER A 402 -14.27 -2.20 35.03
C SER A 402 -15.21 -1.16 35.60
N GLU A 403 -15.54 -1.18 36.89
CA GLU A 403 -16.41 -0.21 37.52
C GLU A 403 -15.82 1.22 37.56
N LEU A 404 -14.54 1.35 37.89
CA LEU A 404 -13.82 2.63 37.80
C LEU A 404 -13.77 3.19 36.38
N TRP A 405 -13.62 2.34 35.39
CA TRP A 405 -13.60 2.74 33.97
C TRP A 405 -14.99 3.14 33.49
N LYS A 406 -16.03 2.38 33.86
CA LYS A 406 -17.44 2.69 33.56
C LYS A 406 -17.85 4.05 34.15
N SER A 407 -17.43 4.34 35.37
CA SER A 407 -17.63 5.63 36.03
C SER A 407 -16.92 6.75 35.27
N ASN A 408 -15.63 6.59 34.97
CA ASN A 408 -14.84 7.59 34.26
C ASN A 408 -15.35 7.86 32.82
N ILE A 409 -15.84 6.83 32.12
CA ILE A 409 -16.42 7.01 30.78
C ILE A 409 -17.79 7.67 30.88
N ARG A 410 -18.68 7.32 31.85
CA ARG A 410 -19.94 8.03 32.07
C ARG A 410 -19.70 9.52 32.25
N ASP A 411 -18.72 9.89 33.08
CA ASP A 411 -18.38 11.28 33.34
C ASP A 411 -17.75 11.99 32.16
N LYS A 412 -16.90 11.33 31.40
CA LYS A 412 -16.36 11.87 30.14
C LYS A 412 -17.44 12.06 29.07
N ILE A 413 -18.38 11.12 28.95
CA ILE A 413 -19.51 11.20 28.03
C ILE A 413 -20.45 12.35 28.41
N ARG A 414 -20.69 12.59 29.73
CA ARG A 414 -21.50 13.72 30.22
C ARG A 414 -20.80 15.07 30.00
N ARG A 415 -19.47 15.13 30.06
CA ARG A 415 -18.67 16.37 29.97
C ARG A 415 -18.18 16.69 28.57
N TRP A 416 -18.53 15.87 27.55
CA TRP A 416 -18.07 16.12 26.18
C TRP A 416 -18.78 17.35 25.60
N PRO A 417 -18.03 18.41 25.28
CA PRO A 417 -18.65 19.64 24.78
C PRO A 417 -19.25 19.37 23.38
N LYS A 418 -20.51 19.75 23.21
CA LYS A 418 -21.29 19.66 21.97
C LYS A 418 -20.71 20.48 20.82
N SER A 419 -19.67 21.31 21.03
CA SER A 419 -19.29 22.40 20.13
C SER A 419 -17.87 22.35 19.56
N ARG A 420 -17.07 21.28 19.72
CA ARG A 420 -15.63 21.34 19.36
C ARG A 420 -15.23 20.74 18.01
N TRP A 421 -16.15 20.33 17.16
CA TRP A 421 -15.85 19.78 15.85
C TRP A 421 -16.79 20.31 14.77
N GLN A 422 -16.90 21.63 14.65
CA GLN A 422 -17.26 22.20 13.35
C GLN A 422 -16.02 22.05 12.46
N LEU A 423 -16.11 21.19 11.46
CA LEU A 423 -15.20 21.23 10.33
C LEU A 423 -15.30 22.62 9.70
N PRO A 424 -14.19 23.31 9.39
CA PRO A 424 -14.28 24.51 8.60
C PRO A 424 -14.94 24.12 7.28
N HIS A 425 -16.06 24.74 6.98
CA HIS A 425 -16.62 24.73 5.63
C HIS A 425 -15.51 25.24 4.70
N ALA A 426 -15.04 24.38 3.81
CA ALA A 426 -14.15 24.78 2.75
C ALA A 426 -14.90 25.80 1.88
N ALA A 427 -14.42 27.05 1.92
CA ALA A 427 -14.75 28.06 0.93
C ALA A 427 -14.02 27.75 -0.39
#